data_b0d27a8a95752452fa68e2e42e431cc8
#
_entry.id   b0d27a8a95752452fa68e2e42e431cc8
#
_cell.length_a   1.000
_cell.length_b   1.000
_cell.length_c   1.000
_cell.angle_alpha   90.00
_cell.angle_beta   90.00
_cell.angle_gamma   90.00
#
_symmetry.space_group_name_H-M   'P 1'
#
loop_
_entity.id
_entity.type
_entity.pdbx_description
1 polymer ?
#
loop_
_entity_poly.entity_id
_entity_poly.type
_entity_poly.pdbx_seq_one_letter_code
_entity_poly.pdbx_strand_id
1 'polypeptide(L)'
;VAIRADEPSRSGMIATHPNMHVHFPLREAGLDKASVIGLLENSGLGLPDYYRWRSRSGCTFCFYQQKIEWVRLMREHPDAFEEAKRYEKSAIEHGSPFTWTQNESLEELARPERVAEIERNHEERKAQALARRMPNPLRARITDRTVEQMLADEDSGCLVCHK
;
A
#
# COMPACT_ATOMS: atom_id res chain seq x y z
N VAL A 1 14.13 -11.79 7.58
CA VAL A 1 12.93 -11.19 6.98
C VAL A 1 12.56 -9.91 7.74
N ALA A 2 12.32 -8.81 7.02
CA ALA A 2 12.05 -7.50 7.61
C ALA A 2 10.55 -7.32 7.96
N ILE A 3 10.07 -8.07 8.94
CA ILE A 3 8.72 -7.89 9.51
C ILE A 3 8.88 -7.16 10.84
N ARG A 4 8.12 -6.06 11.01
CA ARG A 4 8.19 -5.22 12.20
C ARG A 4 7.39 -5.80 13.37
N ALA A 5 7.63 -5.27 14.57
CA ALA A 5 6.91 -5.69 15.77
C ALA A 5 5.42 -5.34 15.75
N ASP A 6 5.04 -4.24 15.05
CA ASP A 6 3.66 -3.78 14.88
C ASP A 6 2.87 -4.50 13.78
N GLU A 7 3.44 -5.56 13.17
CA GLU A 7 2.80 -6.39 12.14
C GLU A 7 2.54 -7.83 12.65
N PRO A 8 1.73 -8.05 13.70
CA PRO A 8 1.58 -9.37 14.34
C PRO A 8 0.90 -10.41 13.43
N SER A 9 0.08 -9.97 12.49
CA SER A 9 -0.64 -10.84 11.55
C SER A 9 0.23 -11.37 10.40
N ARG A 10 1.44 -10.82 10.19
CA ARG A 10 2.36 -11.28 9.13
C ARG A 10 3.20 -12.44 9.62
N SER A 11 2.96 -13.62 9.08
CA SER A 11 3.72 -14.85 9.45
C SER A 11 5.12 -14.90 8.81
N GLY A 12 5.33 -14.19 7.70
CA GLY A 12 6.59 -14.22 6.97
C GLY A 12 6.85 -15.55 6.25
N MET A 13 8.12 -15.81 5.93
CA MET A 13 8.54 -17.02 5.26
C MET A 13 8.79 -18.13 6.31
N ILE A 14 8.27 -19.32 6.04
CA ILE A 14 8.55 -20.52 6.86
C ILE A 14 9.77 -21.23 6.24
N ALA A 15 10.73 -21.61 7.08
CA ALA A 15 11.87 -22.42 6.65
C ALA A 15 11.37 -23.82 6.22
N THR A 16 11.59 -24.15 4.96
CA THR A 16 11.21 -25.48 4.42
C THR A 16 12.38 -26.47 4.40
N HIS A 17 13.58 -26.01 4.63
CA HIS A 17 14.80 -26.82 4.63
C HIS A 17 15.45 -26.84 6.02
N PRO A 18 15.94 -28.01 6.52
CA PRO A 18 16.49 -28.13 7.87
C PRO A 18 17.70 -27.24 8.13
N ASN A 19 18.45 -26.85 7.08
CA ASN A 19 19.61 -25.96 7.19
C ASN A 19 19.26 -24.48 6.99
N MET A 20 17.96 -24.12 6.90
CA MET A 20 17.51 -22.75 6.75
C MET A 20 16.92 -22.25 8.07
N HIS A 21 17.51 -21.20 8.61
CA HIS A 21 17.00 -20.51 9.80
C HIS A 21 16.45 -19.14 9.40
N VAL A 22 15.18 -18.89 9.68
CA VAL A 22 14.53 -17.61 9.38
C VAL A 22 14.53 -16.75 10.63
N HIS A 23 15.13 -15.56 10.53
CA HIS A 23 15.16 -14.55 11.59
C HIS A 23 14.30 -13.34 11.23
N PHE A 24 13.73 -12.72 12.24
CA PHE A 24 12.90 -11.53 12.14
C PHE A 24 13.50 -10.40 12.99
N PRO A 25 14.67 -9.85 12.61
CA PRO A 25 15.45 -8.96 13.47
C PRO A 25 14.68 -7.73 13.95
N LEU A 26 13.80 -7.15 13.13
CA LEU A 26 13.01 -6.00 13.54
C LEU A 26 11.97 -6.38 14.59
N ARG A 27 11.35 -7.55 14.46
CA ARG A 27 10.39 -8.07 15.45
C ARG A 27 11.09 -8.48 16.75
N GLU A 28 12.21 -9.15 16.65
CA GLU A 28 13.04 -9.59 17.78
C GLU A 28 13.56 -8.39 18.58
N ALA A 29 13.90 -7.30 17.91
CA ALA A 29 14.31 -6.04 18.53
C ALA A 29 13.14 -5.14 18.97
N GLY A 30 11.89 -5.55 18.78
CA GLY A 30 10.71 -4.76 19.16
C GLY A 30 10.50 -3.49 18.33
N LEU A 31 11.09 -3.41 17.12
CA LEU A 31 11.04 -2.21 16.28
C LEU A 31 9.72 -2.13 15.51
N ASP A 32 8.99 -1.07 15.75
CA ASP A 32 7.80 -0.66 15.01
C ASP A 32 8.13 0.24 13.81
N LYS A 33 7.11 0.71 13.09
CA LYS A 33 7.27 1.60 11.92
C LYS A 33 8.00 2.90 12.28
N ALA A 34 7.65 3.52 13.40
CA ALA A 34 8.25 4.78 13.82
C ALA A 34 9.73 4.61 14.15
N SER A 35 10.08 3.53 14.83
CA SER A 35 11.47 3.16 15.15
C SER A 35 12.31 2.94 13.90
N VAL A 36 11.77 2.24 12.89
CA VAL A 36 12.46 2.00 11.61
C VAL A 36 12.67 3.30 10.84
N ILE A 37 11.67 4.20 10.82
CA ILE A 37 11.80 5.53 10.20
C ILE A 37 12.90 6.33 10.92
N GLY A 38 12.88 6.38 12.24
CA GLY A 38 13.92 7.05 13.03
C GLY A 38 15.32 6.50 12.78
N LEU A 39 15.47 5.18 12.60
CA LEU A 39 16.75 4.58 12.23
C LEU A 39 17.24 5.07 10.86
N LEU A 40 16.36 5.16 9.85
CA LEU A 40 16.71 5.65 8.52
C LEU A 40 17.12 7.13 8.56
N GLU A 41 16.38 7.97 9.29
CA GLU A 41 16.69 9.38 9.47
C GLU A 41 18.03 9.57 10.20
N ASN A 42 18.23 8.86 11.31
CA ASN A 42 19.46 8.95 12.12
C ASN A 42 20.70 8.40 11.39
N SER A 43 20.52 7.47 10.45
CA SER A 43 21.61 6.94 9.63
C SER A 43 22.06 7.91 8.51
N GLY A 44 21.35 9.03 8.30
CA GLY A 44 21.60 9.98 7.22
C GLY A 44 21.08 9.53 5.84
N LEU A 45 20.47 8.34 5.73
CA LEU A 45 19.87 7.85 4.47
C LEU A 45 18.54 8.54 4.18
N GLY A 46 17.78 8.88 5.22
CA GLY A 46 16.43 9.43 5.08
C GLY A 46 15.42 8.44 4.52
N LEU A 47 14.21 8.93 4.31
CA LEU A 47 13.17 8.13 3.67
C LEU A 47 13.34 8.13 2.15
N PRO A 48 13.15 6.98 1.46
CA PRO A 48 13.11 6.92 0.00
C PRO A 48 12.08 7.89 -0.59
N ASP A 49 12.42 8.52 -1.72
CA ASP A 49 11.59 9.56 -2.36
C ASP A 49 10.17 9.12 -2.69
N TYR A 50 9.95 7.83 -2.95
CA TYR A 50 8.62 7.33 -3.27
C TYR A 50 7.60 7.50 -2.12
N TYR A 51 8.02 7.67 -0.88
CA TYR A 51 7.12 7.95 0.25
C TYR A 51 6.38 9.28 0.13
N ARG A 52 6.78 10.16 -0.79
CA ARG A 52 6.06 11.41 -1.06
C ARG A 52 4.69 11.16 -1.70
N TRP A 53 4.58 10.11 -2.51
CA TRP A 53 3.37 9.86 -3.29
C TRP A 53 2.74 8.49 -3.04
N ARG A 54 3.45 7.54 -2.45
CA ARG A 54 2.91 6.22 -2.14
C ARG A 54 3.30 5.76 -0.74
N SER A 55 2.49 4.87 -0.19
CA SER A 55 2.63 4.36 1.19
C SER A 55 3.64 3.21 1.33
N ARG A 56 4.03 2.59 0.22
CA ARG A 56 4.88 1.39 0.20
C ARG A 56 5.76 1.31 -1.04
N SER A 57 6.84 0.54 -0.95
CA SER A 57 7.66 0.17 -2.12
C SER A 57 6.86 -0.71 -3.09
N GLY A 58 7.22 -0.67 -4.36
CA GLY A 58 6.60 -1.50 -5.40
C GLY A 58 6.96 -1.00 -6.80
N CYS A 59 6.43 -1.67 -7.83
CA CYS A 59 6.58 -1.25 -9.22
C CYS A 59 5.98 0.16 -9.42
N THR A 60 6.45 0.89 -10.43
CA THR A 60 5.96 2.24 -10.76
C THR A 60 4.45 2.28 -10.88
N PHE A 61 3.86 1.27 -11.50
CA PHE A 61 2.42 1.02 -11.53
C PHE A 61 2.13 -0.46 -11.21
N CYS A 62 1.04 -0.72 -10.50
CA CYS A 62 0.72 -2.02 -9.96
C CYS A 62 -0.80 -2.14 -9.74
N PHE A 63 -1.37 -3.32 -9.99
CA PHE A 63 -2.79 -3.64 -9.74
C PHE A 63 -3.24 -3.41 -8.30
N TYR A 64 -2.32 -3.52 -7.36
CA TYR A 64 -2.59 -3.33 -5.93
C TYR A 64 -2.34 -1.89 -5.45
N GLN A 65 -2.13 -0.98 -6.39
CA GLN A 65 -1.97 0.44 -6.08
C GLN A 65 -3.32 1.05 -5.75
N GLN A 66 -3.36 1.82 -4.66
CA GLN A 66 -4.58 2.49 -4.25
C GLN A 66 -4.95 3.61 -5.23
N LYS A 67 -6.25 3.93 -5.37
CA LYS A 67 -6.71 5.01 -6.25
C LYS A 67 -6.06 6.36 -5.92
N ILE A 68 -5.83 6.65 -4.65
CA ILE A 68 -5.12 7.88 -4.24
C ILE A 68 -3.66 7.88 -4.69
N GLU A 69 -2.99 6.73 -4.72
CA GLU A 69 -1.62 6.64 -5.21
C GLU A 69 -1.54 6.84 -6.73
N TRP A 70 -2.57 6.44 -7.49
CA TRP A 70 -2.70 6.77 -8.91
C TRP A 70 -2.87 8.27 -9.14
N VAL A 71 -3.66 8.96 -8.32
CA VAL A 71 -3.79 10.42 -8.36
C VAL A 71 -2.45 11.10 -8.06
N ARG A 72 -1.74 10.62 -7.06
CA ARG A 72 -0.40 11.14 -6.70
C ARG A 72 0.63 10.84 -7.80
N LEU A 73 0.62 9.63 -8.39
CA LEU A 73 1.48 9.27 -9.52
C LEU A 73 1.24 10.20 -10.71
N MET A 74 -0.01 10.50 -11.03
CA MET A 74 -0.36 11.42 -12.11
C MET A 74 0.24 12.83 -11.90
N ARG A 75 0.32 13.29 -10.64
CA ARG A 75 0.87 14.63 -10.31
C ARG A 75 2.39 14.65 -10.24
N GLU A 76 2.99 13.65 -9.59
CA GLU A 76 4.44 13.62 -9.34
C GLU A 76 5.24 13.04 -10.52
N HIS A 77 4.63 12.10 -11.26
CA HIS A 77 5.26 11.37 -12.36
C HIS A 77 4.29 11.22 -13.54
N PRO A 78 3.90 12.33 -14.22
CA PRO A 78 2.92 12.31 -15.29
C PRO A 78 3.31 11.38 -16.45
N ASP A 79 4.60 11.29 -16.78
CA ASP A 79 5.09 10.41 -17.86
C ASP A 79 4.83 8.93 -17.54
N ALA A 80 5.05 8.53 -16.30
CA ALA A 80 4.78 7.16 -15.86
C ALA A 80 3.26 6.86 -15.82
N PHE A 81 2.44 7.84 -15.47
CA PHE A 81 0.99 7.71 -15.52
C PHE A 81 0.49 7.56 -16.97
N GLU A 82 1.00 8.35 -17.91
CA GLU A 82 0.67 8.22 -19.33
C GLU A 82 1.18 6.88 -19.93
N GLU A 83 2.31 6.39 -19.48
CA GLU A 83 2.78 5.05 -19.85
C GLU A 83 1.80 3.97 -19.38
N ALA A 84 1.35 4.02 -18.13
CA ALA A 84 0.36 3.09 -17.61
C ALA A 84 -0.96 3.12 -18.40
N LYS A 85 -1.44 4.30 -18.80
CA LYS A 85 -2.62 4.45 -19.67
C LYS A 85 -2.44 3.79 -21.03
N ARG A 86 -1.23 3.83 -21.60
CA ARG A 86 -0.93 3.15 -22.89
C ARG A 86 -1.10 1.65 -22.78
N TYR A 87 -0.73 1.03 -21.67
CA TYR A 87 -0.97 -0.40 -21.43
C TYR A 87 -2.46 -0.75 -21.39
N GLU A 88 -3.30 0.07 -20.74
CA GLU A 88 -4.75 -0.13 -20.75
C GLU A 88 -5.31 -0.05 -22.18
N LYS A 89 -4.97 0.99 -22.93
CA LYS A 89 -5.44 1.20 -24.31
C LYS A 89 -5.00 0.07 -25.23
N SER A 90 -3.74 -0.34 -25.17
CA SER A 90 -3.22 -1.45 -25.97
C SER A 90 -3.98 -2.75 -25.70
N ALA A 91 -4.27 -3.07 -24.45
CA ALA A 91 -5.03 -4.26 -24.10
C ALA A 91 -6.47 -4.22 -24.61
N ILE A 92 -7.15 -3.08 -24.54
CA ILE A 92 -8.51 -2.88 -25.05
C ILE A 92 -8.54 -3.05 -26.58
N GLU A 93 -7.60 -2.45 -27.29
CA GLU A 93 -7.48 -2.55 -28.77
C GLU A 93 -7.27 -4.00 -29.23
N HIS A 94 -6.59 -4.81 -28.42
CA HIS A 94 -6.38 -6.25 -28.67
C HIS A 94 -7.52 -7.14 -28.16
N GLY A 95 -8.64 -6.57 -27.73
CA GLY A 95 -9.84 -7.30 -27.31
C GLY A 95 -9.77 -7.91 -25.92
N SER A 96 -8.78 -7.53 -25.11
CA SER A 96 -8.66 -7.92 -23.72
C SER A 96 -8.96 -6.71 -22.82
N PRO A 97 -10.16 -6.61 -22.21
CA PRO A 97 -10.49 -5.49 -21.32
C PRO A 97 -9.60 -5.57 -20.08
N PHE A 98 -8.67 -4.64 -19.98
CA PHE A 98 -7.75 -4.54 -18.87
C PHE A 98 -7.74 -3.13 -18.32
N THR A 99 -7.91 -3.00 -17.00
CA THR A 99 -7.75 -1.75 -16.27
C THR A 99 -6.89 -1.98 -15.04
N TRP A 100 -6.04 -1.02 -14.71
CA TRP A 100 -5.21 -1.08 -13.50
C TRP A 100 -6.02 -0.98 -12.22
N THR A 101 -7.15 -0.27 -12.28
CA THR A 101 -8.06 -0.14 -11.14
C THR A 101 -9.33 -0.93 -11.42
N GLN A 102 -9.95 -1.44 -10.36
CA GLN A 102 -11.16 -2.22 -10.50
C GLN A 102 -12.31 -1.34 -11.03
N ASN A 103 -12.93 -1.78 -12.13
CA ASN A 103 -14.10 -1.16 -12.76
C ASN A 103 -13.92 0.28 -13.25
N GLU A 104 -12.70 0.76 -13.46
CA GLU A 104 -12.43 2.14 -13.87
C GLU A 104 -11.09 2.22 -14.59
N SER A 105 -11.04 2.88 -15.75
CA SER A 105 -9.80 3.17 -16.46
C SER A 105 -9.03 4.33 -15.82
N LEU A 106 -7.73 4.42 -16.07
CA LEU A 106 -6.94 5.57 -15.62
C LEU A 106 -7.38 6.88 -16.27
N GLU A 107 -7.97 6.83 -17.47
CA GLU A 107 -8.53 8.00 -18.13
C GLU A 107 -9.78 8.52 -17.40
N GLU A 108 -10.65 7.63 -16.94
CA GLU A 108 -11.81 7.98 -16.10
C GLU A 108 -11.39 8.49 -14.73
N LEU A 109 -10.40 7.81 -14.12
CA LEU A 109 -9.84 8.20 -12.82
C LEU A 109 -9.22 9.59 -12.85
N ALA A 110 -8.60 10.00 -13.96
CA ALA A 110 -7.97 11.31 -14.13
C ALA A 110 -8.94 12.48 -14.28
N ARG A 111 -10.25 12.25 -14.38
CA ARG A 111 -11.25 13.32 -14.46
C ARG A 111 -11.25 14.17 -13.17
N PRO A 112 -11.30 15.50 -13.27
CA PRO A 112 -11.20 16.38 -12.10
C PRO A 112 -12.19 16.03 -10.97
N GLU A 113 -13.45 15.74 -11.33
CA GLU A 113 -14.49 15.39 -10.37
C GLU A 113 -14.16 14.09 -9.65
N ARG A 114 -13.62 13.12 -10.40
CA ARG A 114 -13.24 11.82 -9.86
C ARG A 114 -12.03 11.91 -8.95
N VAL A 115 -11.03 12.69 -9.32
CA VAL A 115 -9.86 13.00 -8.49
C VAL A 115 -10.30 13.60 -7.15
N ALA A 116 -11.17 14.63 -7.19
CA ALA A 116 -11.69 15.26 -5.97
C ALA A 116 -12.47 14.28 -5.08
N GLU A 117 -13.23 13.37 -5.68
CA GLU A 117 -13.94 12.31 -4.94
C GLU A 117 -12.96 11.33 -4.28
N ILE A 118 -11.92 10.87 -5.01
CA ILE A 118 -10.90 9.96 -4.48
C ILE A 118 -10.17 10.60 -3.30
N GLU A 119 -9.78 11.86 -3.42
CA GLU A 119 -9.10 12.60 -2.34
C GLU A 119 -10.00 12.74 -1.10
N ARG A 120 -11.25 13.14 -1.27
CA ARG A 120 -12.21 13.24 -0.16
C ARG A 120 -12.39 11.89 0.54
N ASN A 121 -12.64 10.81 -0.23
CA ASN A 121 -12.82 9.47 0.32
C ASN A 121 -11.55 8.98 1.05
N HIS A 122 -10.37 9.36 0.58
CA HIS A 122 -9.10 9.04 1.24
C HIS A 122 -8.99 9.74 2.60
N GLU A 123 -9.25 11.04 2.66
CA GLU A 123 -9.22 11.80 3.91
C GLU A 123 -10.28 11.32 4.91
N GLU A 124 -11.49 10.99 4.46
CA GLU A 124 -12.52 10.42 5.31
C GLU A 124 -12.09 9.06 5.92
N ARG A 125 -11.51 8.17 5.10
CA ARG A 125 -10.97 6.88 5.59
C ARG A 125 -9.85 7.08 6.59
N LYS A 126 -8.94 7.99 6.33
CA LYS A 126 -7.85 8.34 7.24
C LYS A 126 -8.37 8.87 8.58
N ALA A 127 -9.35 9.77 8.56
CA ALA A 127 -10.00 10.27 9.76
C ALA A 127 -10.71 9.15 10.55
N GLN A 128 -11.41 8.25 9.85
CA GLN A 128 -12.06 7.10 10.47
C GLN A 128 -11.05 6.10 11.06
N ALA A 129 -9.92 5.86 10.37
CA ALA A 129 -8.86 4.98 10.87
C ALA A 129 -8.22 5.57 12.13
N LEU A 130 -7.98 6.88 12.16
CA LEU A 130 -7.47 7.57 13.34
C LEU A 130 -8.45 7.50 14.51
N ALA A 131 -9.74 7.72 14.27
CA ALA A 131 -10.79 7.61 15.31
C ALA A 131 -10.93 6.17 15.86
N ARG A 132 -10.67 5.14 15.02
CA ARG A 132 -10.69 3.73 15.45
C ARG A 132 -9.45 3.34 16.26
N ARG A 133 -8.33 4.05 16.12
CA ARG A 133 -7.10 3.84 16.92
C ARG A 133 -7.26 4.28 18.40
N MET A 134 -8.32 5.00 18.76
CA MET A 134 -8.65 5.26 20.15
C MET A 134 -8.98 3.91 20.83
N PRO A 135 -8.31 3.57 21.95
CA PRO A 135 -8.39 2.23 22.52
C PRO A 135 -9.79 1.96 23.06
N ASN A 136 -10.58 1.19 22.32
CA ASN A 136 -11.77 0.55 22.85
C ASN A 136 -11.46 -0.94 23.05
N PRO A 137 -11.18 -1.38 24.30
CA PRO A 137 -10.75 -2.75 24.58
C PRO A 137 -11.77 -3.83 24.20
N LEU A 138 -13.03 -3.45 23.99
CA LEU A 138 -14.10 -4.39 23.61
C LEU A 138 -14.19 -4.66 22.10
N ARG A 139 -13.57 -3.82 21.26
CA ARG A 139 -13.57 -4.00 19.78
C ARG A 139 -12.47 -4.90 19.23
N ALA A 140 -11.51 -5.29 20.03
CA ALA A 140 -10.35 -6.06 19.58
C ALA A 140 -10.68 -7.51 19.15
N ARG A 141 -11.93 -7.98 19.28
CA ARG A 141 -12.32 -9.38 19.07
C ARG A 141 -13.22 -9.65 17.86
N ILE A 142 -13.68 -8.66 17.12
CA ILE A 142 -14.57 -8.91 15.96
C ILE A 142 -13.96 -8.18 14.75
N THR A 143 -13.11 -8.87 14.03
CA THR A 143 -12.56 -8.40 12.74
C THR A 143 -13.21 -9.15 11.59
N ASP A 144 -14.46 -8.82 11.25
CA ASP A 144 -14.93 -8.98 9.87
C ASP A 144 -14.38 -7.82 9.04
N ARG A 145 -13.08 -7.87 8.76
CA ARG A 145 -12.45 -6.94 7.83
C ARG A 145 -12.62 -7.49 6.41
N THR A 146 -13.35 -6.78 5.58
CA THR A 146 -13.38 -7.06 4.14
C THR A 146 -12.00 -6.83 3.52
N VAL A 147 -11.70 -7.55 2.43
CA VAL A 147 -10.43 -7.40 1.68
C VAL A 147 -10.19 -5.94 1.30
N GLU A 148 -11.23 -5.16 0.98
CA GLU A 148 -11.16 -3.73 0.69
C GLU A 148 -10.73 -2.89 1.91
N GLN A 149 -11.14 -3.27 3.11
CA GLN A 149 -10.72 -2.60 4.35
C GLN A 149 -9.26 -2.94 4.70
N MET A 150 -8.80 -4.15 4.37
CA MET A 150 -7.40 -4.54 4.53
C MET A 150 -6.49 -3.83 3.52
N LEU A 151 -6.96 -3.57 2.30
CA LEU A 151 -6.24 -2.82 1.27
C LEU A 151 -6.24 -1.31 1.52
N ALA A 152 -7.22 -0.80 2.26
CA ALA A 152 -7.33 0.62 2.63
C ALA A 152 -6.47 0.99 3.85
N ASP A 153 -5.98 0.01 4.59
CA ASP A 153 -5.09 0.24 5.73
C ASP A 153 -3.69 0.55 5.18
N GLU A 154 -3.27 1.81 5.21
CA GLU A 154 -1.93 2.25 4.74
C GLU A 154 -0.79 1.52 5.46
N ASP A 155 -1.06 0.95 6.62
CA ASP A 155 -0.13 0.16 7.42
C ASP A 155 -0.15 -1.34 7.09
N SER A 156 -1.12 -1.84 6.30
CA SER A 156 -1.11 -3.24 5.86
C SER A 156 -0.19 -3.40 4.66
N GLY A 157 0.94 -4.06 4.85
CA GLY A 157 1.83 -4.45 3.76
C GLY A 157 1.08 -5.28 2.71
N CYS A 158 1.57 -5.29 1.48
CA CYS A 158 0.99 -6.08 0.38
C CYS A 158 0.95 -7.57 0.75
N LEU A 159 -0.24 -8.12 1.02
CA LEU A 159 -0.44 -9.52 1.36
C LEU A 159 -0.07 -10.48 0.20
N VAL A 160 -0.02 -9.97 -1.03
CA VAL A 160 0.21 -10.78 -2.25
C VAL A 160 1.70 -10.88 -2.61
N CYS A 161 2.51 -9.89 -2.27
CA CYS A 161 3.95 -9.93 -2.55
C CYS A 161 4.74 -10.85 -1.62
N HIS A 162 4.07 -11.59 -0.73
CA HIS A 162 4.68 -12.46 0.27
C HIS A 162 4.24 -13.94 0.16
N LYS A 163 3.74 -14.36 -1.00
CA LYS A 163 3.57 -15.80 -1.30
C LYS A 163 4.84 -16.36 -1.90
#